data_0c0e64402f16690f18493963948ca689
#
_entry.id   0c0e64402f16690f18493963948ca689
#
_cell.length_a   1.000
_cell.length_b   1.000
_cell.length_c   1.000
_cell.angle_alpha   90.00
_cell.angle_beta   90.00
_cell.angle_gamma   90.00
#
_symmetry.space_group_name_H-M   'P 1'
#
loop_
_entity.id
_entity.type
_entity.pdbx_description
1 polymer ?
#
loop_
_entity_poly.entity_id
_entity_poly.type
_entity_poly.pdbx_seq_one_letter_code
_entity_poly.pdbx_strand_id
1 'polypeptide(L)'
;MAKKFLLALPLLLVVFIYGCTGGNISGQAVAGSGNKADLAPDFTIKTIDGKEVSLSSLAQEKPTVLYFFATWCPNCAQDLAAVRNVYPKYADKVNFLAVDLDPGESEAQIASYRQRMNLPGIEFAAAKRDVLASYNVVYTTTKYFIGKDRVILNKGVGGIDAATWEQIFQSMSQY
;
A
#
# COMPACT_ATOMS: atom_id res chain seq x y z
N MET A 1 77.69 -45.81 34.11
CA MET A 1 77.43 -44.44 34.63
C MET A 1 77.24 -43.54 33.44
N ALA A 2 75.95 -43.33 33.06
CA ALA A 2 75.60 -42.69 31.82
C ALA A 2 75.21 -41.23 32.11
N LYS A 3 75.92 -40.28 31.55
CA LYS A 3 75.56 -38.86 31.58
C LYS A 3 74.51 -38.56 30.49
N LYS A 4 73.32 -38.19 30.91
CA LYS A 4 72.27 -37.74 30.05
C LYS A 4 72.58 -36.32 29.58
N PHE A 5 72.71 -36.13 28.26
CA PHE A 5 72.83 -34.84 27.65
C PHE A 5 71.39 -34.39 27.26
N LEU A 6 70.84 -33.40 27.95
CA LEU A 6 69.59 -32.77 27.56
C LEU A 6 69.93 -31.74 26.49
N LEU A 7 69.51 -32.02 25.27
CA LEU A 7 69.45 -31.00 24.23
C LEU A 7 68.10 -30.25 24.37
N ALA A 8 68.21 -29.02 24.84
CA ALA A 8 67.07 -28.10 24.84
C ALA A 8 66.89 -27.50 23.42
N LEU A 9 65.84 -27.90 22.78
CA LEU A 9 65.39 -27.32 21.49
C LEU A 9 64.57 -26.07 21.79
N PRO A 10 64.96 -24.87 21.32
CA PRO A 10 64.12 -23.69 21.50
C PRO A 10 62.91 -23.74 20.54
N LEU A 11 61.72 -23.78 21.13
CA LEU A 11 60.47 -23.70 20.43
C LEU A 11 60.28 -22.27 19.90
N LEU A 12 60.51 -22.11 18.60
CA LEU A 12 60.28 -20.84 17.90
C LEU A 12 58.81 -20.61 17.77
N LEU A 13 58.25 -19.77 18.63
CA LEU A 13 56.85 -19.37 18.65
C LEU A 13 56.66 -18.35 17.55
N VAL A 14 56.23 -18.82 16.37
CA VAL A 14 55.84 -17.92 15.27
C VAL A 14 54.44 -17.37 15.58
N VAL A 15 54.41 -16.17 16.12
CA VAL A 15 53.17 -15.42 16.30
C VAL A 15 52.76 -14.92 14.93
N PHE A 16 51.80 -15.59 14.30
CA PHE A 16 51.07 -15.04 13.16
C PHE A 16 50.17 -13.92 13.65
N ILE A 17 50.64 -12.69 13.53
CA ILE A 17 49.79 -11.53 13.67
C ILE A 17 48.94 -11.45 12.39
N TYR A 18 47.75 -12.06 12.41
CA TYR A 18 46.75 -11.75 11.42
C TYR A 18 46.33 -10.29 11.65
N GLY A 19 46.92 -9.41 10.87
CA GLY A 19 46.47 -8.05 10.74
C GLY A 19 45.05 -8.07 10.17
N CYS A 20 44.04 -7.88 11.02
CA CYS A 20 42.74 -7.41 10.56
C CYS A 20 42.95 -6.03 9.92
N THR A 21 43.15 -6.02 8.61
CA THR A 21 42.91 -4.80 7.83
C THR A 21 41.46 -4.45 8.02
N GLY A 22 41.21 -3.51 8.94
CA GLY A 22 39.92 -2.86 9.09
C GLY A 22 39.57 -2.25 7.74
N GLY A 23 38.75 -2.99 6.99
CA GLY A 23 38.04 -2.42 5.87
C GLY A 23 37.25 -1.24 6.40
N ASN A 24 37.72 -0.05 6.07
CA ASN A 24 36.98 1.17 6.25
C ASN A 24 35.73 1.02 5.38
N ILE A 25 34.64 0.54 5.98
CA ILE A 25 33.32 0.66 5.37
C ILE A 25 33.03 2.15 5.41
N SER A 26 33.59 2.87 4.44
CA SER A 26 33.05 4.15 4.05
C SER A 26 31.59 3.87 3.81
N GLY A 27 30.75 4.27 4.75
CA GLY A 27 29.32 4.35 4.53
C GLY A 27 29.13 5.25 3.33
N GLN A 28 29.20 4.65 2.15
CA GLN A 28 28.54 5.25 1.02
C GLN A 28 27.08 5.26 1.46
N ALA A 29 26.67 6.43 1.97
CA ALA A 29 25.28 6.77 1.88
C ALA A 29 24.92 6.43 0.44
N VAL A 30 24.16 5.35 0.26
CA VAL A 30 23.46 5.09 -0.98
C VAL A 30 22.61 6.32 -1.09
N ALA A 31 23.11 7.34 -1.80
CA ALA A 31 22.29 8.42 -2.30
C ALA A 31 21.18 7.67 -3.01
N GLY A 32 20.03 7.62 -2.35
CA GLY A 32 18.86 6.96 -2.88
C GLY A 32 18.76 7.50 -4.29
N SER A 33 18.95 6.65 -5.27
CA SER A 33 18.49 6.91 -6.61
C SER A 33 17.11 7.46 -6.41
N GLY A 34 16.91 8.73 -6.68
CA GLY A 34 15.65 9.41 -6.48
C GLY A 34 14.62 8.66 -7.30
N ASN A 35 14.05 7.62 -6.72
CA ASN A 35 12.96 6.89 -7.32
C ASN A 35 11.88 7.95 -7.45
N LYS A 36 11.68 8.37 -8.69
CA LYS A 36 10.54 9.19 -9.08
C LYS A 36 9.34 8.56 -8.43
N ALA A 37 8.78 9.26 -7.44
CA ALA A 37 7.64 8.73 -6.68
C ALA A 37 6.64 8.18 -7.68
N ASP A 38 6.19 6.94 -7.47
CA ASP A 38 5.23 6.30 -8.36
C ASP A 38 3.90 7.05 -8.19
N LEU A 39 3.60 7.93 -9.16
CA LEU A 39 2.42 8.78 -9.11
C LEU A 39 1.22 8.03 -9.66
N ALA A 40 0.15 8.03 -8.89
CA ALA A 40 -1.14 7.52 -9.34
C ALA A 40 -1.61 8.28 -10.59
N PRO A 41 -1.99 7.58 -11.67
CA PRO A 41 -2.59 8.19 -12.84
C PRO A 41 -3.79 9.07 -12.45
N ASP A 42 -3.82 10.30 -12.95
CA ASP A 42 -4.97 11.16 -12.69
C ASP A 42 -6.18 10.74 -13.53
N PHE A 43 -7.35 10.96 -12.99
CA PHE A 43 -8.61 10.71 -13.67
C PHE A 43 -9.70 11.66 -13.18
N THR A 44 -10.74 11.80 -13.99
CA THR A 44 -12.01 12.41 -13.58
C THR A 44 -13.11 11.39 -13.78
N ILE A 45 -13.95 11.20 -12.74
CA ILE A 45 -15.05 10.25 -12.74
C ILE A 45 -16.28 10.87 -12.09
N LYS A 46 -17.45 10.47 -12.56
CA LYS A 46 -18.72 10.85 -11.95
C LYS A 46 -19.14 9.79 -10.95
N THR A 47 -19.43 10.20 -9.73
CA THR A 47 -19.99 9.31 -8.69
C THR A 47 -21.45 8.98 -9.00
N ILE A 48 -21.95 7.91 -8.39
CA ILE A 48 -23.38 7.53 -8.51
C ILE A 48 -24.33 8.59 -7.92
N ASP A 49 -23.84 9.52 -7.11
CA ASP A 49 -24.60 10.67 -6.59
C ASP A 49 -24.55 11.88 -7.55
N GLY A 50 -23.93 11.74 -8.71
CA GLY A 50 -23.83 12.76 -9.74
C GLY A 50 -22.71 13.78 -9.56
N LYS A 51 -21.88 13.65 -8.52
CA LYS A 51 -20.74 14.51 -8.26
C LYS A 51 -19.58 14.12 -9.18
N GLU A 52 -18.95 15.10 -9.83
CA GLU A 52 -17.71 14.89 -10.56
C GLU A 52 -16.53 15.02 -9.60
N VAL A 53 -15.63 14.04 -9.60
CA VAL A 53 -14.42 14.02 -8.77
C VAL A 53 -13.21 13.69 -9.61
N SER A 54 -12.07 14.33 -9.34
CA SER A 54 -10.78 13.94 -9.89
C SER A 54 -9.88 13.43 -8.79
N LEU A 55 -8.97 12.51 -9.12
CA LEU A 55 -8.00 12.03 -8.15
C LEU A 55 -7.09 13.17 -7.64
N SER A 56 -6.69 14.06 -8.52
CA SER A 56 -5.89 15.24 -8.14
C SER A 56 -6.60 16.10 -7.10
N SER A 57 -7.91 16.35 -7.27
CA SER A 57 -8.69 17.08 -6.29
C SER A 57 -8.80 16.35 -4.95
N LEU A 58 -9.12 15.06 -4.97
CA LEU A 58 -9.20 14.24 -3.76
C LEU A 58 -7.86 14.20 -3.00
N ALA A 59 -6.77 13.97 -3.72
CA ALA A 59 -5.44 13.84 -3.13
C ALA A 59 -4.84 15.17 -2.64
N GLN A 60 -5.29 16.31 -3.14
CA GLN A 60 -4.92 17.62 -2.59
C GLN A 60 -5.54 17.85 -1.21
N GLU A 61 -6.74 17.37 -0.99
CA GLU A 61 -7.43 17.53 0.29
C GLU A 61 -6.93 16.52 1.33
N LYS A 62 -6.98 15.23 0.99
CA LYS A 62 -6.70 14.11 1.93
C LYS A 62 -6.08 12.94 1.18
N PRO A 63 -5.29 12.08 1.88
CA PRO A 63 -4.94 10.78 1.34
C PRO A 63 -6.19 10.01 0.89
N THR A 64 -6.07 9.23 -0.16
CA THR A 64 -7.21 8.59 -0.81
C THR A 64 -7.02 7.08 -0.92
N VAL A 65 -7.99 6.31 -0.48
CA VAL A 65 -8.13 4.90 -0.84
C VAL A 65 -8.94 4.82 -2.14
N LEU A 66 -8.33 4.28 -3.18
CA LEU A 66 -9.00 3.93 -4.44
C LEU A 66 -9.21 2.42 -4.45
N TYR A 67 -10.46 1.98 -4.37
CA TYR A 67 -10.85 0.59 -4.21
C TYR A 67 -11.68 0.10 -5.40
N PHE A 68 -11.24 -0.97 -6.05
CA PHE A 68 -11.94 -1.56 -7.19
C PHE A 68 -12.73 -2.80 -6.76
N PHE A 69 -14.03 -2.81 -7.06
CA PHE A 69 -14.96 -3.83 -6.61
C PHE A 69 -15.92 -4.26 -7.72
N ALA A 70 -16.79 -5.22 -7.43
CA ALA A 70 -18.02 -5.50 -8.16
C ALA A 70 -19.12 -5.89 -7.16
N THR A 71 -20.39 -5.62 -7.47
CA THR A 71 -21.49 -5.87 -6.52
C THR A 71 -21.73 -7.36 -6.27
N TRP A 72 -21.33 -8.21 -7.20
CA TRP A 72 -21.40 -9.68 -7.10
C TRP A 72 -20.21 -10.31 -6.40
N CYS A 73 -19.17 -9.55 -6.04
CA CYS A 73 -17.93 -10.08 -5.46
C CYS A 73 -18.07 -10.35 -3.96
N PRO A 74 -18.05 -11.59 -3.47
CA PRO A 74 -18.23 -11.89 -2.06
C PRO A 74 -17.05 -11.41 -1.19
N ASN A 75 -15.82 -11.47 -1.70
CA ASN A 75 -14.65 -10.95 -1.00
C ASN A 75 -14.72 -9.42 -0.84
N CYS A 76 -15.26 -8.72 -1.84
CA CYS A 76 -15.50 -7.27 -1.74
C CYS A 76 -16.53 -6.95 -0.66
N ALA A 77 -17.59 -7.75 -0.56
CA ALA A 77 -18.60 -7.56 0.47
C ALA A 77 -18.02 -7.74 1.89
N GLN A 78 -17.15 -8.74 2.09
CA GLN A 78 -16.46 -8.95 3.37
C GLN A 78 -15.50 -7.80 3.69
N ASP A 79 -14.70 -7.38 2.73
CA ASP A 79 -13.73 -6.30 2.86
C ASP A 79 -14.43 -4.96 3.18
N LEU A 80 -15.48 -4.61 2.42
CA LEU A 80 -16.26 -3.40 2.66
C LEU A 80 -17.08 -3.46 3.97
N ALA A 81 -17.47 -4.65 4.44
CA ALA A 81 -18.07 -4.79 5.76
C ALA A 81 -17.06 -4.48 6.89
N ALA A 82 -15.79 -4.86 6.71
CA ALA A 82 -14.71 -4.45 7.62
C ALA A 82 -14.49 -2.93 7.58
N VAL A 83 -14.42 -2.35 6.39
CA VAL A 83 -14.30 -0.89 6.18
C VAL A 83 -15.45 -0.14 6.84
N ARG A 84 -16.69 -0.59 6.69
CA ARG A 84 -17.88 0.03 7.31
C ARG A 84 -17.71 0.26 8.82
N ASN A 85 -17.09 -0.68 9.51
CA ASN A 85 -16.95 -0.63 10.96
C ASN A 85 -15.82 0.31 11.42
N VAL A 86 -14.85 0.56 10.55
CA VAL A 86 -13.61 1.29 10.89
C VAL A 86 -13.59 2.68 10.28
N TYR A 87 -13.92 2.80 9.02
CA TYR A 87 -13.77 4.02 8.22
C TYR A 87 -14.46 5.27 8.79
N PRO A 88 -15.64 5.20 9.44
CA PRO A 88 -16.29 6.40 9.99
C PRO A 88 -15.42 7.21 10.95
N LYS A 89 -14.43 6.59 11.60
CA LYS A 89 -13.46 7.28 12.48
C LYS A 89 -12.43 8.12 11.71
N TYR A 90 -12.30 7.89 10.41
CA TYR A 90 -11.26 8.45 9.56
C TYR A 90 -11.81 9.21 8.34
N ALA A 91 -13.12 9.27 8.17
CA ALA A 91 -13.77 9.89 7.01
C ALA A 91 -13.46 11.39 6.86
N ASP A 92 -13.12 12.07 7.95
CA ASP A 92 -12.67 13.46 7.96
C ASP A 92 -11.17 13.60 7.53
N LYS A 93 -10.40 12.53 7.53
CA LYS A 93 -8.94 12.52 7.30
C LYS A 93 -8.50 11.77 6.04
N VAL A 94 -9.30 10.82 5.58
CA VAL A 94 -8.98 9.94 4.44
C VAL A 94 -10.19 9.87 3.52
N ASN A 95 -10.00 10.08 2.23
CA ASN A 95 -11.02 9.83 1.22
C ASN A 95 -11.10 8.33 0.90
N PHE A 96 -12.30 7.84 0.63
CA PHE A 96 -12.51 6.49 0.12
C PHE A 96 -13.39 6.54 -1.12
N LEU A 97 -12.84 6.18 -2.27
CA LEU A 97 -13.52 6.08 -3.55
C LEU A 97 -13.55 4.61 -3.99
N ALA A 98 -14.75 4.05 -4.04
CA ALA A 98 -15.01 2.72 -4.56
C ALA A 98 -15.43 2.81 -6.03
N VAL A 99 -14.65 2.22 -6.93
CA VAL A 99 -14.96 2.21 -8.37
C VAL A 99 -15.33 0.78 -8.77
N ASP A 100 -16.52 0.64 -9.33
CA ASP A 100 -16.92 -0.64 -9.91
C ASP A 100 -16.03 -0.99 -11.11
N LEU A 101 -15.68 -2.26 -11.25
CA LEU A 101 -14.87 -2.73 -12.37
C LEU A 101 -15.69 -3.45 -13.44
N ASP A 102 -16.95 -3.77 -13.17
CA ASP A 102 -17.81 -4.49 -14.10
C ASP A 102 -18.65 -3.51 -14.96
N PRO A 103 -18.33 -3.35 -16.25
CA PRO A 103 -19.06 -2.45 -17.12
C PRO A 103 -20.52 -2.89 -17.40
N GLY A 104 -20.89 -4.09 -16.95
CA GLY A 104 -22.28 -4.59 -17.03
C GLY A 104 -23.15 -4.15 -15.87
N GLU A 105 -22.58 -3.58 -14.80
CA GLU A 105 -23.34 -3.10 -13.66
C GLU A 105 -23.81 -1.65 -13.88
N SER A 106 -25.06 -1.38 -13.57
CA SER A 106 -25.63 -0.06 -13.65
C SER A 106 -25.40 0.76 -12.37
N GLU A 107 -25.41 2.10 -12.47
CA GLU A 107 -25.35 2.98 -11.30
C GLU A 107 -26.44 2.65 -10.26
N ALA A 108 -27.63 2.22 -10.70
CA ALA A 108 -28.72 1.82 -9.82
C ALA A 108 -28.41 0.55 -9.02
N GLN A 109 -27.72 -0.41 -9.63
CA GLN A 109 -27.25 -1.63 -8.94
C GLN A 109 -26.19 -1.29 -7.90
N ILE A 110 -25.23 -0.43 -8.25
CA ILE A 110 -24.18 0.05 -7.35
C ILE A 110 -24.80 0.86 -6.18
N ALA A 111 -25.78 1.72 -6.44
CA ALA A 111 -26.47 2.47 -5.41
C ALA A 111 -27.22 1.55 -4.44
N SER A 112 -27.92 0.54 -4.98
CA SER A 112 -28.59 -0.48 -4.18
C SER A 112 -27.61 -1.30 -3.34
N TYR A 113 -26.45 -1.63 -3.89
CA TYR A 113 -25.37 -2.33 -3.16
C TYR A 113 -24.86 -1.47 -2.00
N ARG A 114 -24.47 -0.20 -2.26
CA ARG A 114 -24.03 0.75 -1.21
C ARG A 114 -25.05 0.84 -0.08
N GLN A 115 -26.34 0.96 -0.42
CA GLN A 115 -27.41 1.05 0.57
C GLN A 115 -27.54 -0.23 1.41
N ARG A 116 -27.56 -1.42 0.77
CA ARG A 116 -27.62 -2.71 1.49
C ARG A 116 -26.42 -2.93 2.42
N MET A 117 -25.23 -2.51 1.97
CA MET A 117 -24.00 -2.62 2.75
C MET A 117 -23.88 -1.58 3.85
N ASN A 118 -24.73 -0.53 3.84
CA ASN A 118 -24.69 0.57 4.79
C ASN A 118 -23.28 1.20 4.90
N LEU A 119 -22.82 1.80 3.80
CA LEU A 119 -21.47 2.35 3.66
C LEU A 119 -21.50 3.89 3.57
N PRO A 120 -21.80 4.58 4.70
CA PRO A 120 -21.86 6.04 4.72
C PRO A 120 -20.45 6.63 4.53
N GLY A 121 -20.39 7.77 3.85
CA GLY A 121 -19.14 8.52 3.65
C GLY A 121 -18.19 7.93 2.60
N ILE A 122 -18.54 6.80 1.99
CA ILE A 122 -17.79 6.22 0.87
C ILE A 122 -18.42 6.69 -0.44
N GLU A 123 -17.58 7.28 -1.29
CA GLU A 123 -17.98 7.64 -2.66
C GLU A 123 -17.94 6.40 -3.55
N PHE A 124 -18.97 6.24 -4.37
CA PHE A 124 -19.07 5.13 -5.33
C PHE A 124 -19.17 5.66 -6.75
N ALA A 125 -18.52 4.97 -7.70
CA ALA A 125 -18.59 5.29 -9.11
C ALA A 125 -18.71 4.01 -9.94
N ALA A 126 -19.39 4.13 -11.09
CA ALA A 126 -19.48 3.04 -12.06
C ALA A 126 -18.16 2.85 -12.80
N ALA A 127 -18.00 1.69 -13.42
CA ALA A 127 -16.82 1.32 -14.20
C ALA A 127 -16.51 2.35 -15.31
N LYS A 128 -15.27 2.81 -15.35
CA LYS A 128 -14.76 3.68 -16.40
C LYS A 128 -13.52 3.03 -17.02
N ARG A 129 -13.63 2.65 -18.28
CA ARG A 129 -12.63 1.80 -18.97
C ARG A 129 -11.22 2.40 -18.94
N ASP A 130 -11.09 3.70 -19.15
CA ASP A 130 -9.80 4.39 -19.12
C ASP A 130 -9.17 4.39 -17.72
N VAL A 131 -9.97 4.52 -16.67
CA VAL A 131 -9.51 4.41 -15.28
C VAL A 131 -9.04 2.98 -14.99
N LEU A 132 -9.84 1.98 -15.33
CA LEU A 132 -9.46 0.57 -15.13
C LEU A 132 -8.15 0.22 -15.84
N ALA A 133 -7.99 0.70 -17.08
CA ALA A 133 -6.77 0.48 -17.88
C ALA A 133 -5.55 1.18 -17.29
N SER A 134 -5.67 2.44 -16.85
CA SER A 134 -4.54 3.21 -16.31
C SER A 134 -4.01 2.63 -14.99
N TYR A 135 -4.87 1.96 -14.22
CA TYR A 135 -4.51 1.27 -12.97
C TYR A 135 -4.24 -0.22 -13.14
N ASN A 136 -4.25 -0.74 -14.39
CA ASN A 136 -4.09 -2.17 -14.69
C ASN A 136 -5.01 -3.07 -13.83
N VAL A 137 -6.27 -2.67 -13.68
CA VAL A 137 -7.23 -3.37 -12.85
C VAL A 137 -7.73 -4.61 -13.57
N VAL A 138 -7.42 -5.79 -13.02
CA VAL A 138 -7.80 -7.11 -13.54
C VAL A 138 -8.66 -7.86 -12.54
N TYR A 139 -8.46 -7.60 -11.25
CA TYR A 139 -9.09 -8.34 -10.17
C TYR A 139 -9.94 -7.43 -9.29
N THR A 140 -11.05 -7.95 -8.82
CA THR A 140 -11.81 -7.33 -7.71
C THR A 140 -10.95 -7.27 -6.45
N THR A 141 -11.32 -6.42 -5.50
CA THR A 141 -10.53 -6.14 -4.29
C THR A 141 -9.14 -5.53 -4.55
N THR A 142 -8.87 -5.08 -5.80
CA THR A 142 -7.69 -4.25 -6.07
C THR A 142 -7.84 -2.92 -5.37
N LYS A 143 -6.80 -2.48 -4.69
CA LYS A 143 -6.79 -1.21 -3.97
C LYS A 143 -5.46 -0.49 -4.09
N TYR A 144 -5.52 0.82 -4.12
CA TYR A 144 -4.39 1.74 -4.08
C TYR A 144 -4.56 2.65 -2.88
N PHE A 145 -3.50 2.78 -2.11
CA PHE A 145 -3.39 3.73 -1.00
C PHE A 145 -2.54 4.89 -1.50
N ILE A 146 -3.16 6.05 -1.63
CA ILE A 146 -2.60 7.20 -2.34
C ILE A 146 -2.47 8.33 -1.33
N GLY A 147 -1.26 8.83 -1.16
CA GLY A 147 -0.95 10.00 -0.34
C GLY A 147 -1.36 11.31 -1.04
N LYS A 148 -1.16 12.43 -0.35
CA LYS A 148 -1.26 13.75 -0.97
C LYS A 148 -0.29 13.82 -2.15
N ASP A 149 -0.56 14.70 -3.09
CA ASP A 149 0.19 14.83 -4.35
C ASP A 149 0.19 13.57 -5.25
N ARG A 150 -0.78 12.69 -5.03
CA ARG A 150 -0.98 11.45 -5.78
C ARG A 150 0.15 10.41 -5.67
N VAL A 151 0.99 10.49 -4.67
CA VAL A 151 2.03 9.48 -4.44
C VAL A 151 1.38 8.16 -4.04
N ILE A 152 1.67 7.07 -4.75
CA ILE A 152 1.22 5.73 -4.37
C ILE A 152 2.03 5.28 -3.15
N LEU A 153 1.38 5.17 -2.01
CA LEU A 153 1.99 4.70 -0.76
C LEU A 153 2.08 3.18 -0.73
N ASN A 154 1.03 2.51 -1.24
CA ASN A 154 0.95 1.06 -1.34
C ASN A 154 -0.15 0.65 -2.31
N LYS A 155 -0.10 -0.60 -2.78
CA LYS A 155 -1.15 -1.24 -3.57
C LYS A 155 -1.30 -2.70 -3.19
N GLY A 156 -2.47 -3.27 -3.36
CA GLY A 156 -2.72 -4.67 -3.06
C GLY A 156 -3.99 -5.22 -3.71
N VAL A 157 -4.11 -6.53 -3.67
CA VAL A 157 -5.29 -7.29 -4.09
C VAL A 157 -5.62 -8.27 -2.97
N GLY A 158 -6.89 -8.58 -2.80
CA GLY A 158 -7.37 -9.51 -1.76
C GLY A 158 -8.03 -8.80 -0.58
N GLY A 159 -8.74 -9.58 0.24
CA GLY A 159 -9.46 -9.07 1.40
C GLY A 159 -8.51 -8.59 2.51
N ILE A 160 -8.96 -7.62 3.27
CA ILE A 160 -8.26 -7.07 4.44
C ILE A 160 -9.23 -7.13 5.62
N ASP A 161 -8.76 -7.61 6.77
CA ASP A 161 -9.56 -7.61 8.00
C ASP A 161 -9.70 -6.21 8.64
N ALA A 162 -10.62 -6.08 9.59
CA ALA A 162 -10.92 -4.79 10.22
C ALA A 162 -9.72 -4.22 11.00
N ALA A 163 -8.89 -5.07 11.61
CA ALA A 163 -7.72 -4.61 12.37
C ALA A 163 -6.64 -4.04 11.43
N THR A 164 -6.43 -4.69 10.31
CA THR A 164 -5.51 -4.21 9.27
C THR A 164 -6.05 -2.92 8.62
N TRP A 165 -7.35 -2.81 8.34
CA TRP A 165 -7.96 -1.56 7.87
C TRP A 165 -7.79 -0.42 8.87
N GLU A 166 -7.96 -0.67 10.17
CA GLU A 166 -7.72 0.33 11.22
C GLU A 166 -6.29 0.88 11.16
N GLN A 167 -5.29 -0.02 11.06
CA GLN A 167 -3.88 0.37 10.95
C GLN A 167 -3.59 1.18 9.69
N ILE A 168 -4.17 0.78 8.55
CA ILE A 168 -4.03 1.49 7.28
C ILE A 168 -4.59 2.91 7.38
N PHE A 169 -5.83 3.06 7.85
CA PHE A 169 -6.44 4.39 7.98
C PHE A 169 -5.70 5.26 8.99
N GLN A 170 -5.27 4.67 10.12
CA GLN A 170 -4.45 5.38 11.10
C GLN A 170 -3.15 5.90 10.48
N SER A 171 -2.44 5.05 9.74
CA SER A 171 -1.21 5.45 9.04
C SER A 171 -1.48 6.53 7.99
N MET A 172 -2.50 6.34 7.14
CA MET A 172 -2.86 7.32 6.10
C MET A 172 -3.26 8.67 6.69
N SER A 173 -3.92 8.69 7.85
CA SER A 173 -4.36 9.92 8.50
C SER A 173 -3.23 10.82 8.99
N GLN A 174 -1.98 10.36 8.92
CA GLN A 174 -0.78 11.14 9.29
C GLN A 174 -0.15 11.87 8.09
N TYR A 175 -0.59 11.57 6.87
CA TYR A 175 -0.15 12.25 5.65
C TYR A 175 -1.02 13.48 5.42
#